data_61f8fbb7c673c43fe895188df51862c6
#
_entry.id   61f8fbb7c673c43fe895188df51862c6
#
_cell.length_a   1.000
_cell.length_b   1.000
_cell.length_c   1.000
_cell.angle_alpha   90.00
_cell.angle_beta   90.00
_cell.angle_gamma   90.00
#
_symmetry.space_group_name_H-M   'P 1'
#
loop_
_entity.id
_entity.type
_entity.pdbx_description
1 polymer ?
#
loop_
_entity_poly.entity_id
_entity_poly.type
_entity_poly.pdbx_seq_one_letter_code
_entity_poly.pdbx_strand_id
1 'polypeptide(L)'
;MPTREELVLERIRDTPEGFVRAYGDVSPGAPRFAGTVLSANHDPDLPWWRIVRADGSLAKGARQRALLDAEGVPFRSDRVDMRIARLP
;
A
#
# COMPACT_ATOMS: atom_id res chain seq x y z
N MET A 1 -3.16 -18.50 16.32
CA MET A 1 -2.09 -17.85 15.54
C MET A 1 -2.68 -17.25 14.27
N PRO A 2 -2.40 -16.01 13.96
CA PRO A 2 -2.88 -15.42 12.72
C PRO A 2 -2.24 -16.11 11.52
N THR A 3 -2.99 -16.23 10.44
CA THR A 3 -2.46 -16.74 9.18
C THR A 3 -1.55 -15.69 8.56
N ARG A 4 -0.77 -16.13 7.56
CA ARG A 4 0.08 -15.23 6.78
C ARG A 4 -0.74 -14.13 6.10
N GLU A 5 -1.91 -14.48 5.56
CA GLU A 5 -2.84 -13.53 4.97
C GLU A 5 -3.35 -12.51 6.00
N GLU A 6 -3.74 -12.97 7.18
CA GLU A 6 -4.22 -12.08 8.25
C GLU A 6 -3.16 -11.09 8.69
N LEU A 7 -1.89 -11.50 8.76
CA LEU A 7 -0.79 -10.60 9.09
C LEU A 7 -0.61 -9.52 8.02
N VAL A 8 -0.72 -9.88 6.74
CA VAL A 8 -0.64 -8.90 5.66
C VAL A 8 -1.78 -7.89 5.77
N LEU A 9 -3.01 -8.37 5.95
CA LEU A 9 -4.19 -7.50 6.09
C LEU A 9 -4.06 -6.55 7.28
N GLU A 10 -3.56 -7.04 8.41
CA GLU A 10 -3.32 -6.22 9.60
C GLU A 10 -2.34 -5.08 9.31
N ARG A 11 -1.23 -5.38 8.64
CA ARG A 11 -0.23 -4.37 8.27
C ARG A 11 -0.78 -3.34 7.30
N ILE A 12 -1.64 -3.78 6.36
CA ILE A 12 -2.30 -2.85 5.45
C ILE A 12 -3.22 -1.91 6.23
N ARG A 13 -4.04 -2.44 7.14
CA ARG A 13 -4.96 -1.64 7.96
C ARG A 13 -4.22 -0.66 8.86
N ASP A 14 -3.03 -1.02 9.32
CA ASP A 14 -2.21 -0.19 10.20
C ASP A 14 -1.48 0.93 9.44
N THR A 15 -1.59 1.00 8.13
CA THR A 15 -0.99 2.06 7.34
C THR A 15 -1.88 3.30 7.41
N PRO A 16 -1.45 4.37 8.10
CA PRO A 16 -2.33 5.52 8.33
C PRO A 16 -2.46 6.42 7.11
N GLU A 17 -3.50 7.25 7.14
CA GLU A 17 -3.75 8.26 6.12
C GLU A 17 -2.54 9.18 5.95
N GLY A 18 -2.19 9.47 4.71
CA GLY A 18 -1.05 10.35 4.38
C GLY A 18 0.28 9.62 4.26
N PHE A 19 0.30 8.32 4.54
CA PHE A 19 1.51 7.49 4.45
C PHE A 19 1.28 6.30 3.55
N VAL A 20 2.39 5.69 3.12
CA VAL A 20 2.34 4.48 2.29
C VAL A 20 3.31 3.42 2.82
N ARG A 21 3.06 2.18 2.41
CA ARG A 21 3.99 1.06 2.58
C ARG A 21 4.17 0.37 1.24
N ALA A 22 5.32 -0.22 1.03
CA ALA A 22 5.57 -1.04 -0.15
C ALA A 22 4.98 -2.44 0.05
N TYR A 23 4.75 -3.16 -1.05
CA TYR A 23 4.27 -4.55 -0.98
C TYR A 23 5.17 -5.41 -0.08
N GLY A 24 6.48 -5.24 -0.17
CA GLY A 24 7.43 -5.96 0.68
C GLY A 24 7.38 -5.58 2.15
N ASP A 25 6.89 -4.37 2.47
CA ASP A 25 6.75 -3.92 3.86
C ASP A 25 5.61 -4.65 4.57
N VAL A 26 4.52 -4.97 3.85
CA VAL A 26 3.39 -5.69 4.41
C VAL A 26 3.52 -7.20 4.26
N SER A 27 4.37 -7.65 3.35
CA SER A 27 4.65 -9.08 3.14
C SER A 27 6.16 -9.29 2.97
N PRO A 28 6.94 -9.23 4.07
CA PRO A 28 8.39 -9.36 4.02
C PRO A 28 8.85 -10.64 3.33
N GLY A 29 9.78 -10.49 2.37
CA GLY A 29 10.31 -11.61 1.60
C GLY A 29 9.38 -12.12 0.50
N ALA A 30 8.13 -11.66 0.43
CA ALA A 30 7.15 -12.14 -0.54
C ALA A 30 6.19 -11.02 -0.98
N PRO A 31 6.69 -9.98 -1.67
CA PRO A 31 5.84 -8.84 -2.06
C PRO A 31 4.67 -9.23 -2.96
N ARG A 32 4.84 -10.26 -3.81
CA ARG A 32 3.76 -10.74 -4.68
C ARG A 32 2.59 -11.31 -3.87
N PHE A 33 2.86 -11.86 -2.71
CA PHE A 33 1.80 -12.38 -1.84
C PHE A 33 0.88 -11.25 -1.37
N ALA A 34 1.42 -10.08 -1.06
CA ALA A 34 0.60 -8.91 -0.72
C ALA A 34 -0.34 -8.55 -1.88
N GLY A 35 0.15 -8.58 -3.11
CA GLY A 35 -0.69 -8.34 -4.30
C GLY A 35 -1.82 -9.36 -4.40
N THR A 36 -1.54 -10.61 -4.16
CA THR A 36 -2.54 -11.68 -4.16
C THR A 36 -3.60 -11.45 -3.08
N VAL A 37 -3.20 -11.09 -1.87
CA VAL A 37 -4.11 -10.80 -0.78
C VAL A 37 -5.02 -9.62 -1.12
N LEU A 38 -4.44 -8.54 -1.66
CA LEU A 38 -5.21 -7.36 -2.07
C LEU A 38 -6.22 -7.69 -3.16
N SER A 39 -5.82 -8.49 -4.16
CA SER A 39 -6.71 -8.88 -5.27
C SER A 39 -7.89 -9.73 -4.80
N ALA A 40 -7.69 -10.54 -3.78
CA ALA A 40 -8.71 -11.45 -3.26
C ALA A 40 -9.62 -10.79 -2.22
N ASN A 41 -9.22 -9.65 -1.67
CA ASN A 41 -9.97 -9.00 -0.59
C ASN A 41 -10.95 -7.97 -1.16
N HIS A 42 -12.20 -8.03 -0.70
CA HIS A 42 -13.27 -7.14 -1.15
C HIS A 42 -13.78 -6.22 -0.03
N ASP A 43 -13.05 -6.10 1.08
CA ASP A 43 -13.42 -5.20 2.17
C ASP A 43 -13.27 -3.74 1.69
N PRO A 44 -14.38 -2.97 1.62
CA PRO A 44 -14.32 -1.58 1.15
C PRO A 44 -13.54 -0.66 2.09
N ASP A 45 -13.36 -1.06 3.35
CA ASP A 45 -12.65 -0.26 4.33
C ASP A 45 -11.14 -0.54 4.35
N LEU A 46 -10.68 -1.53 3.58
CA LEU A 46 -9.25 -1.82 3.50
C LEU A 46 -8.54 -0.72 2.70
N PRO A 47 -7.54 -0.02 3.28
CA PRO A 47 -6.84 1.07 2.58
C PRO A 47 -5.82 0.55 1.57
N TRP A 48 -6.29 -0.18 0.57
CA TRP A 48 -5.46 -0.80 -0.47
C TRP A 48 -4.60 0.21 -1.23
N TRP A 49 -5.10 1.44 -1.39
CA TRP A 49 -4.41 2.49 -2.14
C TRP A 49 -3.13 2.98 -1.47
N ARG A 50 -2.95 2.70 -0.19
CA ARG A 50 -1.73 3.07 0.57
C ARG A 50 -0.59 2.09 0.37
N ILE A 51 -0.80 1.04 -0.41
CA ILE A 51 0.23 0.05 -0.71
C ILE A 51 0.71 0.28 -2.15
N VAL A 52 2.02 0.51 -2.29
CA VAL A 52 2.65 0.88 -3.55
C VAL A 52 3.85 -0.01 -3.83
N ARG A 53 4.39 0.07 -5.04
CA ARG A 53 5.62 -0.64 -5.36
C ARG A 53 6.80 0.00 -4.63
N ALA A 54 7.90 -0.75 -4.47
CA ALA A 54 9.07 -0.29 -3.72
C ALA A 54 9.66 1.03 -4.27
N ASP A 55 9.51 1.29 -5.57
CA ASP A 55 9.96 2.52 -6.20
C ASP A 55 8.94 3.67 -6.15
N GLY A 56 7.81 3.46 -5.47
CA GLY A 56 6.74 4.45 -5.35
C GLY A 56 5.74 4.43 -6.50
N SER A 57 5.94 3.61 -7.52
CA SER A 57 5.00 3.53 -8.64
C SER A 57 3.69 2.85 -8.22
N LEU A 58 2.60 3.18 -8.93
CA LEU A 58 1.27 2.72 -8.59
C LEU A 58 0.84 1.53 -9.46
N ALA A 59 0.33 0.48 -8.83
CA ALA A 59 -0.17 -0.68 -9.54
C ALA A 59 -1.58 -0.47 -10.10
N LYS A 60 -2.36 0.45 -9.51
CA LYS A 60 -3.78 0.66 -9.84
C LYS A 60 -4.07 2.01 -10.50
N GLY A 61 -3.04 2.67 -11.00
CA GLY A 61 -3.19 3.83 -11.89
C GLY A 61 -3.91 5.04 -11.31
N ALA A 62 -4.75 5.67 -12.14
CA ALA A 62 -5.34 6.96 -11.83
C ALA A 62 -6.24 6.96 -10.59
N ARG A 63 -6.98 5.89 -10.34
CA ARG A 63 -7.85 5.81 -9.16
C ARG A 63 -7.02 5.80 -7.87
N GLN A 64 -5.95 5.04 -7.85
CA GLN A 64 -5.05 5.01 -6.70
C GLN A 64 -4.39 6.37 -6.49
N ARG A 65 -3.95 7.00 -7.59
CA ARG A 65 -3.37 8.34 -7.56
C ARG A 65 -4.31 9.35 -6.93
N ALA A 66 -5.57 9.35 -7.35
CA ALA A 66 -6.57 10.29 -6.84
C ALA A 66 -6.79 10.13 -5.33
N LEU A 67 -6.85 8.89 -4.84
CA LEU A 67 -7.03 8.61 -3.42
C LEU A 67 -5.81 9.06 -2.60
N LEU A 68 -4.60 8.84 -3.09
CA LEU A 68 -3.38 9.28 -2.42
C LEU A 68 -3.25 10.81 -2.44
N ASP A 69 -3.58 11.45 -3.56
CA ASP A 69 -3.60 12.91 -3.66
C ASP A 69 -4.57 13.52 -2.64
N ALA A 70 -5.75 12.91 -2.47
CA ALA A 70 -6.74 13.37 -1.51
C ALA A 70 -6.23 13.29 -0.06
N GLU A 71 -5.31 12.37 0.21
CA GLU A 71 -4.67 12.24 1.53
C GLU A 71 -3.43 13.12 1.71
N GLY A 72 -3.04 13.86 0.68
CA GLY A 72 -1.86 14.73 0.73
C GLY A 72 -0.54 13.99 0.61
N VAL A 73 -0.53 12.77 0.09
CA VAL A 73 0.69 12.01 -0.10
C VAL A 73 1.57 12.70 -1.14
N PRO A 74 2.84 12.99 -0.82
CA PRO A 74 3.73 13.68 -1.77
C PRO A 74 4.17 12.75 -2.91
N PHE A 75 4.19 13.31 -4.12
CA PHE A 75 4.65 12.63 -5.32
C PHE A 75 5.85 13.35 -5.93
N ARG A 76 6.67 12.57 -6.61
CA ARG A 76 7.68 13.07 -7.54
C ARG A 76 7.31 12.54 -8.91
N SER A 77 6.76 13.42 -9.76
CA SER A 77 6.20 13.03 -11.04
C SER A 77 5.06 12.01 -10.86
N ASP A 78 5.19 10.80 -11.39
CA ASP A 78 4.17 9.76 -11.32
C ASP A 78 4.38 8.74 -10.19
N ARG A 79 5.35 8.99 -9.31
CA ARG A 79 5.70 8.10 -8.22
C ARG A 79 5.56 8.79 -6.87
N VAL A 80 5.13 8.03 -5.86
CA VAL A 80 5.15 8.51 -4.49
C VAL A 80 6.59 8.83 -4.08
N ASP A 81 6.78 9.96 -3.40
CA ASP A 81 8.08 10.27 -2.82
C ASP A 81 8.29 9.40 -1.58
N MET A 82 8.94 8.25 -1.79
CA MET A 82 9.13 7.24 -0.74
C MET A 82 10.04 7.72 0.40
N ARG A 83 10.87 8.72 0.17
CA ARG A 83 11.72 9.27 1.23
C ARG A 83 10.90 10.00 2.29
N ILE A 84 9.72 10.51 1.91
CA ILE A 84 8.86 11.29 2.78
C ILE A 84 7.67 10.46 3.26
N ALA A 85 7.00 9.76 2.36
CA ALA A 85 5.70 9.14 2.64
C ALA A 85 5.79 7.70 3.15
N ARG A 86 6.89 6.99 2.90
CA ARG A 86 7.01 5.59 3.33
C ARG A 86 7.18 5.52 4.84
N LEU A 87 6.37 4.70 5.48
CA LEU A 87 6.54 4.41 6.90
C LEU A 87 7.83 3.63 7.15
N PRO A 88 8.57 3.99 8.20
CA PRO A 88 9.77 3.23 8.59
C PRO A 88 9.44 1.82 9.05
#